data_294493f522645c9ccf1e4c733e1e90bf
#
_entry.id   294493f522645c9ccf1e4c733e1e90bf
#
_cell.length_a   1.000
_cell.length_b   1.000
_cell.length_c   1.000
_cell.angle_alpha   90.00
_cell.angle_beta   90.00
_cell.angle_gamma   90.00
#
_symmetry.space_group_name_H-M   'P 1'
#
loop_
_entity.id
_entity.type
_entity.pdbx_description
1 polymer ?
#
loop_
_entity_poly.entity_id
_entity_poly.type
_entity_poly.pdbx_seq_one_letter_code
_entity_poly.pdbx_strand_id
1 'polypeptide(L)'
;MNVQSPTLEPCVMSKAIIECVPNISEGRDLEKVNRIVDAARIDGVKILGIEPDPDYNRTVITFAGTMEAVETAAVHLIEKAIEEIDMRNHSGEHPRMGCVDVCPFIPIANATMDQCVEIAKRVGTKIGQSNVPVFLYGFASSSQERRLLSTLRKGEYEGLEARLTASTSLHDDTTRLPDLGSMTWDLKSQKSGGITIGARDILLAYNVNIDDADPRIAQQIGSLVRSSGRLIKSSDGERKFRTKGLLEYVQGMGVPLESHQISQVSMNLQNYRVTNLHHAFDTIDSLSKNMGGSTKGSELVGLVPLDAIVQSGKWYAGEGLSEEEYIRIAIEKLGLDSLETFDPTKRIIELALLEDGL
;
A
#
# COMPACT_ATOMS: atom_id res chain seq x y z
N MET A 1 -16.31 -0.92 41.79
CA MET A 1 -15.38 0.12 41.33
C MET A 1 -15.65 0.32 39.87
N ASN A 2 -16.31 1.44 39.52
CA ASN A 2 -16.57 1.79 38.13
C ASN A 2 -15.24 2.24 37.51
N VAL A 3 -14.70 1.41 36.62
CA VAL A 3 -13.65 1.86 35.71
C VAL A 3 -14.35 2.70 34.64
N GLN A 4 -14.27 4.01 34.75
CA GLN A 4 -14.64 4.91 33.68
C GLN A 4 -13.66 4.66 32.52
N SER A 5 -14.17 4.18 31.39
CA SER A 5 -13.43 4.19 30.12
C SER A 5 -13.02 5.64 29.81
N PRO A 6 -11.79 5.91 29.37
CA PRO A 6 -11.40 7.23 28.96
C PRO A 6 -12.28 7.64 27.77
N THR A 7 -13.02 8.72 27.92
CA THR A 7 -13.72 9.37 26.82
C THR A 7 -12.64 9.90 25.86
N LEU A 8 -12.53 9.31 24.67
CA LEU A 8 -11.74 9.87 23.59
C LEU A 8 -12.39 11.21 23.20
N GLU A 9 -11.73 12.32 23.49
CA GLU A 9 -12.12 13.59 22.89
C GLU A 9 -11.98 13.45 21.35
N PRO A 10 -12.82 14.16 20.55
CA PRO A 10 -12.72 14.06 19.10
C PRO A 10 -11.27 14.30 18.67
N CYS A 11 -10.72 13.32 17.96
CA CYS A 11 -9.32 13.34 17.49
C CYS A 11 -9.15 14.41 16.39
N VAL A 12 -9.17 15.68 16.79
CA VAL A 12 -8.83 16.78 15.88
C VAL A 12 -7.31 16.89 15.86
N MET A 13 -6.64 16.09 15.02
CA MET A 13 -5.24 16.32 14.70
C MET A 13 -5.11 17.71 14.06
N SER A 14 -4.46 18.63 14.76
CA SER A 14 -4.25 19.99 14.25
C SER A 14 -3.14 20.06 13.19
N LYS A 15 -2.29 19.03 13.11
CA LYS A 15 -1.15 18.93 12.19
C LYS A 15 -1.50 18.16 10.93
N ALA A 16 -0.85 18.51 9.83
CA ALA A 16 -0.91 17.71 8.60
C ALA A 16 -0.09 16.44 8.79
N ILE A 17 -0.74 15.28 8.60
CA ILE A 17 -0.15 13.95 8.76
C ILE A 17 -0.09 13.26 7.40
N ILE A 18 1.07 12.69 7.12
CA ILE A 18 1.30 11.83 5.96
C ILE A 18 1.89 10.50 6.41
N GLU A 19 1.66 9.49 5.60
CA GLU A 19 2.26 8.16 5.72
C GLU A 19 3.31 7.97 4.63
N CYS A 20 4.36 7.21 4.94
CA CYS A 20 5.32 6.71 3.98
C CYS A 20 5.46 5.20 4.13
N VAL A 21 5.43 4.47 2.99
CA VAL A 21 5.45 2.99 2.98
C VAL A 21 6.57 2.49 2.06
N PRO A 22 7.85 2.74 2.39
CA PRO A 22 8.96 2.24 1.59
C PRO A 22 9.04 0.71 1.62
N ASN A 23 9.45 0.16 0.49
CA ASN A 23 9.80 -1.24 0.36
C ASN A 23 11.29 -1.35 0.06
N ILE A 24 12.03 -2.01 0.92
CA ILE A 24 13.46 -2.26 0.76
C ILE A 24 13.71 -3.69 0.27
N SER A 25 14.76 -3.87 -0.54
CA SER A 25 15.17 -5.17 -1.07
C SER A 25 16.09 -5.90 -0.08
N GLU A 26 15.55 -6.19 1.10
CA GLU A 26 16.13 -7.02 2.14
C GLU A 26 14.98 -7.56 3.03
N GLY A 27 14.92 -8.85 3.24
CA GLY A 27 13.90 -9.48 4.09
C GLY A 27 14.44 -10.67 4.87
N ARG A 28 15.74 -10.98 4.71
CA ARG A 28 16.41 -12.14 5.32
C ARG A 28 17.33 -11.75 6.46
N ASP A 29 18.09 -10.69 6.31
CA ASP A 29 18.98 -10.15 7.34
C ASP A 29 18.22 -9.09 8.17
N LEU A 30 17.57 -9.57 9.25
CA LEU A 30 16.76 -8.71 10.13
C LEU A 30 17.59 -7.66 10.87
N GLU A 31 18.88 -7.91 11.12
CA GLU A 31 19.76 -6.90 11.73
C GLU A 31 20.01 -5.74 10.76
N LYS A 32 20.20 -6.04 9.48
CA LYS A 32 20.31 -5.04 8.42
C LYS A 32 19.00 -4.27 8.26
N VAL A 33 17.87 -4.96 8.22
CA VAL A 33 16.55 -4.32 8.18
C VAL A 33 16.39 -3.35 9.35
N ASN A 34 16.71 -3.78 10.58
CA ASN A 34 16.60 -2.92 11.76
C ASN A 34 17.51 -1.68 11.68
N ARG A 35 18.76 -1.81 11.22
CA ARG A 35 19.65 -0.65 11.03
C ARG A 35 19.07 0.36 10.02
N ILE A 36 18.41 -0.12 8.97
CA ILE A 36 17.76 0.75 7.98
C ILE A 36 16.55 1.44 8.59
N VAL A 37 15.71 0.71 9.32
CA VAL A 37 14.52 1.26 10.00
C VAL A 37 14.92 2.28 11.07
N ASP A 38 15.97 1.99 11.86
CA ASP A 38 16.42 2.88 12.93
C ASP A 38 16.87 4.25 12.40
N ALA A 39 17.35 4.34 11.17
CA ALA A 39 17.65 5.61 10.53
C ALA A 39 16.41 6.51 10.33
N ALA A 40 15.22 5.93 10.24
CA ALA A 40 13.97 6.66 10.14
C ALA A 40 13.34 7.02 11.50
N ARG A 41 13.89 6.54 12.62
CA ARG A 41 13.39 6.86 13.97
C ARG A 41 13.86 8.23 14.40
N ILE A 42 13.07 9.24 14.12
CA ILE A 42 13.32 10.63 14.49
C ILE A 42 12.08 11.24 15.16
N ASP A 43 12.25 12.36 15.85
CA ASP A 43 11.14 13.07 16.45
C ASP A 43 10.08 13.48 15.40
N GLY A 44 8.82 13.28 15.72
CA GLY A 44 7.70 13.57 14.83
C GLY A 44 7.37 12.45 13.81
N VAL A 45 8.01 11.28 13.93
CA VAL A 45 7.72 10.08 13.14
C VAL A 45 7.50 8.88 14.05
N LYS A 46 6.45 8.12 13.77
CA LYS A 46 6.20 6.80 14.36
C LYS A 46 6.36 5.70 13.32
N ILE A 47 7.16 4.67 13.63
CA ILE A 47 7.18 3.42 12.86
C ILE A 47 5.95 2.61 13.24
N LEU A 48 5.09 2.34 12.28
CA LEU A 48 3.79 1.68 12.46
C LEU A 48 3.83 0.20 12.06
N GLY A 49 4.79 -0.20 11.22
CA GLY A 49 4.93 -1.58 10.79
C GLY A 49 6.30 -1.85 10.17
N ILE A 50 6.79 -3.07 10.39
CA ILE A 50 8.00 -3.64 9.77
C ILE A 50 7.63 -5.07 9.39
N GLU A 51 7.50 -5.34 8.11
CA GLU A 51 6.99 -6.61 7.57
C GLU A 51 8.04 -7.24 6.65
N PRO A 52 9.03 -7.98 7.20
CA PRO A 52 10.02 -8.68 6.41
C PRO A 52 9.43 -9.95 5.80
N ASP A 53 9.76 -10.19 4.54
CA ASP A 53 9.41 -11.40 3.80
C ASP A 53 10.68 -12.05 3.25
N PRO A 54 11.11 -13.20 3.79
CA PRO A 54 12.35 -13.86 3.38
C PRO A 54 12.25 -14.53 1.99
N ASP A 55 11.07 -14.93 1.55
CA ASP A 55 10.87 -15.56 0.24
C ASP A 55 10.97 -14.51 -0.87
N TYR A 56 10.29 -13.39 -0.69
CA TYR A 56 10.39 -12.23 -1.56
C TYR A 56 11.71 -11.46 -1.38
N ASN A 57 12.43 -11.70 -0.29
CA ASN A 57 13.62 -10.96 0.12
C ASN A 57 13.38 -9.45 0.08
N ARG A 58 12.32 -9.04 0.77
CA ARG A 58 11.79 -7.69 0.80
C ARG A 58 11.22 -7.37 2.17
N THR A 59 11.33 -6.12 2.60
CA THR A 59 10.62 -5.62 3.79
C THR A 59 9.75 -4.43 3.41
N VAL A 60 8.49 -4.47 3.83
CA VAL A 60 7.60 -3.30 3.83
C VAL A 60 7.77 -2.59 5.17
N ILE A 61 8.07 -1.30 5.11
CA ILE A 61 8.22 -0.46 6.31
C ILE A 61 7.13 0.59 6.23
N THR A 62 6.32 0.72 7.28
CA THR A 62 5.27 1.73 7.37
C THR A 62 5.60 2.70 8.49
N PHE A 63 5.62 3.99 8.17
CA PHE A 63 5.75 5.04 9.17
C PHE A 63 4.91 6.26 8.79
N ALA A 64 4.47 7.00 9.80
CA ALA A 64 3.68 8.20 9.62
C ALA A 64 4.09 9.28 10.62
N GLY A 65 3.69 10.52 10.37
CA GLY A 65 4.02 11.67 11.20
C GLY A 65 3.77 12.99 10.50
N THR A 66 4.40 14.06 11.00
CA THR A 66 4.33 15.37 10.34
C THR A 66 5.05 15.34 9.00
N MET A 67 4.63 16.20 8.08
CA MET A 67 5.18 16.23 6.72
C MET A 67 6.71 16.39 6.69
N GLU A 68 7.24 17.31 7.49
CA GLU A 68 8.68 17.61 7.56
C GLU A 68 9.48 16.45 8.16
N ALA A 69 8.91 15.81 9.20
CA ALA A 69 9.57 14.69 9.84
C ALA A 69 9.57 13.45 8.94
N VAL A 70 8.44 13.14 8.28
CA VAL A 70 8.35 12.01 7.34
C VAL A 70 9.25 12.21 6.12
N GLU A 71 9.36 13.44 5.59
CA GLU A 71 10.31 13.77 4.52
C GLU A 71 11.76 13.47 4.95
N THR A 72 12.15 13.92 6.15
CA THR A 72 13.49 13.68 6.70
C THR A 72 13.75 12.20 6.96
N ALA A 73 12.82 11.50 7.58
CA ALA A 73 12.92 10.08 7.87
C ALA A 73 13.07 9.23 6.59
N ALA A 74 12.30 9.57 5.54
CA ALA A 74 12.40 8.89 4.26
C ALA A 74 13.79 9.04 3.63
N VAL A 75 14.36 10.24 3.69
CA VAL A 75 15.74 10.47 3.21
C VAL A 75 16.75 9.61 3.97
N HIS A 76 16.71 9.63 5.32
CA HIS A 76 17.61 8.86 6.15
C HIS A 76 17.49 7.35 5.88
N LEU A 77 16.26 6.84 5.75
CA LEU A 77 16.00 5.44 5.43
C LEU A 77 16.60 5.06 4.07
N ILE A 78 16.36 5.88 3.04
CA ILE A 78 16.86 5.62 1.69
C ILE A 78 18.39 5.66 1.66
N GLU A 79 19.00 6.67 2.27
CA GLU A 79 20.46 6.79 2.35
C GLU A 79 21.07 5.57 3.07
N LYS A 80 20.46 5.13 4.18
CA LYS A 80 20.91 3.93 4.90
C LYS A 80 20.70 2.66 4.09
N ALA A 81 19.61 2.52 3.36
CA ALA A 81 19.38 1.38 2.48
C ALA A 81 20.42 1.31 1.34
N ILE A 82 20.80 2.45 0.76
CA ILE A 82 21.88 2.54 -0.26
C ILE A 82 23.23 2.09 0.33
N GLU A 83 23.49 2.41 1.60
CA GLU A 83 24.71 1.98 2.30
C GLU A 83 24.75 0.46 2.54
N GLU A 84 23.65 -0.11 3.07
CA GLU A 84 23.56 -1.47 3.59
C GLU A 84 23.27 -2.53 2.52
N ILE A 85 22.51 -2.19 1.47
CA ILE A 85 22.04 -3.14 0.46
C ILE A 85 22.89 -3.06 -0.80
N ASP A 86 23.29 -4.24 -1.29
CA ASP A 86 24.01 -4.38 -2.56
C ASP A 86 23.17 -5.23 -3.53
N MET A 87 22.54 -4.57 -4.49
CA MET A 87 21.66 -5.21 -5.46
C MET A 87 22.35 -6.22 -6.38
N ARG A 88 23.67 -6.13 -6.53
CA ARG A 88 24.47 -7.09 -7.31
C ARG A 88 24.43 -8.50 -6.71
N ASN A 89 24.18 -8.59 -5.39
CA ASN A 89 24.10 -9.83 -4.62
C ASN A 89 22.66 -10.19 -4.22
N HIS A 90 21.67 -9.37 -4.62
CA HIS A 90 20.28 -9.55 -4.22
C HIS A 90 19.55 -10.55 -5.12
N SER A 91 18.81 -11.48 -4.50
CA SER A 91 17.88 -12.39 -5.16
C SER A 91 16.60 -12.52 -4.34
N GLY A 92 15.45 -12.53 -4.99
CA GLY A 92 14.13 -12.69 -4.39
C GLY A 92 13.07 -12.79 -5.49
N GLU A 93 11.90 -13.33 -5.16
CA GLU A 93 10.83 -13.54 -6.15
C GLU A 93 10.00 -12.26 -6.42
N HIS A 94 10.14 -11.25 -5.56
CA HIS A 94 9.41 -10.00 -5.75
C HIS A 94 10.06 -9.12 -6.84
N PRO A 95 9.27 -8.59 -7.79
CA PRO A 95 9.75 -7.61 -8.77
C PRO A 95 10.34 -6.37 -8.07
N ARG A 96 11.56 -5.97 -8.44
CA ARG A 96 12.24 -4.82 -7.82
C ARG A 96 13.23 -4.16 -8.79
N MET A 97 13.44 -2.85 -8.59
CA MET A 97 14.41 -2.08 -9.38
C MET A 97 15.68 -1.72 -8.62
N GLY A 98 15.62 -1.64 -7.29
CA GLY A 98 16.77 -1.24 -6.49
C GLY A 98 16.60 -1.50 -5.01
N CYS A 99 17.59 -1.06 -4.22
CA CYS A 99 17.67 -1.27 -2.77
C CYS A 99 16.45 -0.71 -2.02
N VAL A 100 15.88 0.40 -2.50
CA VAL A 100 14.55 0.87 -2.15
C VAL A 100 13.71 0.81 -3.42
N ASP A 101 12.94 -0.26 -3.56
CA ASP A 101 12.16 -0.48 -4.76
C ASP A 101 11.07 0.58 -4.94
N VAL A 102 10.42 0.99 -3.84
CA VAL A 102 9.38 2.01 -3.85
C VAL A 102 9.36 2.79 -2.55
N CYS A 103 9.14 4.11 -2.64
CA CYS A 103 8.96 5.01 -1.50
C CYS A 103 7.79 5.98 -1.78
N PRO A 104 6.55 5.61 -1.43
CA PRO A 104 5.36 6.44 -1.61
C PRO A 104 5.13 7.38 -0.44
N PHE A 105 4.65 8.59 -0.74
CA PHE A 105 4.07 9.52 0.22
C PHE A 105 2.55 9.56 0.04
N ILE A 106 1.80 9.48 1.14
CA ILE A 106 0.37 9.25 1.17
C ILE A 106 -0.26 10.26 2.12
N PRO A 107 -1.24 11.08 1.67
CA PRO A 107 -1.94 12.00 2.55
C PRO A 107 -2.91 11.25 3.47
N ILE A 108 -2.82 11.48 4.78
CA ILE A 108 -3.69 10.86 5.80
C ILE A 108 -4.66 11.88 6.37
N ALA A 109 -4.21 12.83 7.18
CA ALA A 109 -5.07 13.84 7.81
C ALA A 109 -4.52 15.25 7.55
N ASN A 110 -5.41 16.20 7.22
CA ASN A 110 -5.05 17.61 6.95
C ASN A 110 -3.93 17.81 5.93
N ALA A 111 -3.63 16.81 5.11
CA ALA A 111 -2.61 16.82 4.07
C ALA A 111 -3.27 16.60 2.70
N THR A 112 -2.68 17.17 1.66
CA THR A 112 -3.15 17.04 0.29
C THR A 112 -2.20 16.18 -0.55
N MET A 113 -2.73 15.62 -1.65
CA MET A 113 -1.91 14.89 -2.62
C MET A 113 -0.80 15.78 -3.21
N ASP A 114 -1.10 17.05 -3.50
CA ASP A 114 -0.10 17.98 -4.05
C ASP A 114 1.08 18.21 -3.09
N GLN A 115 0.82 18.27 -1.78
CA GLN A 115 1.87 18.34 -0.77
C GLN A 115 2.74 17.08 -0.76
N CYS A 116 2.13 15.90 -0.88
CA CYS A 116 2.86 14.63 -1.00
C CYS A 116 3.69 14.56 -2.29
N VAL A 117 3.17 15.09 -3.39
CA VAL A 117 3.90 15.21 -4.67
C VAL A 117 5.14 16.07 -4.52
N GLU A 118 5.03 17.23 -3.87
CA GLU A 118 6.17 18.12 -3.64
C GLU A 118 7.22 17.49 -2.71
N ILE A 119 6.79 16.78 -1.67
CA ILE A 119 7.70 16.00 -0.81
C ILE A 119 8.43 14.93 -1.62
N ALA A 120 7.71 14.15 -2.43
CA ALA A 120 8.31 13.12 -3.28
C ALA A 120 9.38 13.68 -4.22
N LYS A 121 9.14 14.85 -4.81
CA LYS A 121 10.10 15.54 -5.67
C LYS A 121 11.33 16.04 -4.90
N ARG A 122 11.15 16.62 -3.70
CA ARG A 122 12.27 17.09 -2.86
C ARG A 122 13.13 15.93 -2.40
N VAL A 123 12.52 14.83 -1.89
CA VAL A 123 13.24 13.61 -1.52
C VAL A 123 13.97 13.03 -2.74
N GLY A 124 13.27 12.90 -3.88
CA GLY A 124 13.89 12.42 -5.11
C GLY A 124 15.09 13.27 -5.56
N THR A 125 14.98 14.60 -5.46
CA THR A 125 16.08 15.51 -5.77
C THR A 125 17.27 15.29 -4.83
N LYS A 126 17.03 15.19 -3.53
CA LYS A 126 18.09 14.96 -2.53
C LYS A 126 18.80 13.63 -2.76
N ILE A 127 18.06 12.55 -2.99
CA ILE A 127 18.64 11.22 -3.27
C ILE A 127 19.39 11.24 -4.61
N GLY A 128 18.84 11.89 -5.64
CA GLY A 128 19.50 12.05 -6.95
C GLY A 128 20.86 12.78 -6.87
N GLN A 129 21.04 13.73 -5.94
CA GLN A 129 22.33 14.39 -5.69
C GLN A 129 23.43 13.41 -5.27
N SER A 130 23.05 12.27 -4.71
CA SER A 130 23.99 11.16 -4.43
C SER A 130 24.35 10.33 -5.65
N ASN A 131 23.96 10.75 -6.84
CA ASN A 131 24.21 10.08 -8.12
C ASN A 131 23.61 8.65 -8.18
N VAL A 132 22.40 8.49 -7.63
CA VAL A 132 21.60 7.26 -7.69
C VAL A 132 20.43 7.48 -8.65
N PRO A 133 20.11 6.52 -9.54
CA PRO A 133 18.98 6.64 -10.45
C PRO A 133 17.65 6.73 -9.69
N VAL A 134 16.88 7.80 -9.88
CA VAL A 134 15.57 8.02 -9.25
C VAL A 134 14.48 8.15 -10.31
N PHE A 135 13.42 7.37 -10.13
CA PHE A 135 12.24 7.36 -11.00
C PHE A 135 11.03 7.88 -10.22
N LEU A 136 10.39 8.93 -10.72
CA LEU A 136 9.17 9.46 -10.11
C LEU A 136 7.94 8.71 -10.65
N TYR A 137 7.04 8.30 -9.75
CA TYR A 137 5.84 7.55 -10.10
C TYR A 137 4.56 8.08 -9.43
N GLY A 138 3.41 7.50 -9.75
CA GLY A 138 2.12 7.90 -9.19
C GLY A 138 1.76 9.32 -9.58
N PHE A 139 1.28 10.11 -8.62
CA PHE A 139 0.95 11.52 -8.86
C PHE A 139 2.20 12.41 -9.02
N ALA A 140 3.36 11.97 -8.57
CA ALA A 140 4.62 12.70 -8.74
C ALA A 140 5.29 12.44 -10.10
N SER A 141 4.75 11.54 -10.92
CA SER A 141 5.34 11.16 -12.20
C SER A 141 5.39 12.30 -13.20
N SER A 142 6.41 12.27 -14.05
CA SER A 142 6.62 13.26 -15.12
C SER A 142 5.69 13.06 -16.34
N SER A 143 5.09 11.86 -16.48
CA SER A 143 4.15 11.54 -17.56
C SER A 143 3.08 10.55 -17.13
N GLN A 144 2.01 10.41 -17.94
CA GLN A 144 0.90 9.49 -17.69
C GLN A 144 1.37 8.03 -17.67
N GLU A 145 2.29 7.64 -18.54
CA GLU A 145 2.82 6.28 -18.68
C GLU A 145 3.62 5.86 -17.45
N ARG A 146 4.24 6.82 -16.77
CA ARG A 146 5.04 6.60 -15.54
C ARG A 146 4.22 6.50 -14.26
N ARG A 147 2.91 6.77 -14.33
CA ARG A 147 2.03 6.67 -13.14
C ARG A 147 1.98 5.28 -12.56
N LEU A 148 1.98 4.24 -13.42
CA LEU A 148 1.92 2.86 -12.98
C LEU A 148 3.33 2.34 -12.65
N LEU A 149 3.53 1.95 -11.40
CA LEU A 149 4.78 1.37 -10.92
C LEU A 149 5.19 0.14 -11.74
N SER A 150 4.23 -0.71 -12.14
CA SER A 150 4.48 -1.89 -12.97
C SER A 150 5.07 -1.55 -14.34
N THR A 151 4.75 -0.39 -14.89
CA THR A 151 5.34 0.10 -16.16
C THR A 151 6.80 0.51 -15.96
N LEU A 152 7.10 1.27 -14.91
CA LEU A 152 8.45 1.68 -14.56
C LEU A 152 9.34 0.47 -14.21
N ARG A 153 8.78 -0.51 -13.52
CA ARG A 153 9.47 -1.71 -13.02
C ARG A 153 9.77 -2.74 -14.13
N LYS A 154 9.24 -2.52 -15.34
CA LYS A 154 9.43 -3.46 -16.45
C LYS A 154 10.90 -3.72 -16.75
N GLY A 155 11.29 -5.01 -16.71
CA GLY A 155 12.69 -5.46 -16.83
C GLY A 155 13.43 -5.50 -15.50
N GLU A 156 12.88 -4.93 -14.43
CA GLU A 156 13.40 -4.99 -13.06
C GLU A 156 14.84 -4.47 -12.94
N TYR A 157 15.56 -4.88 -11.90
CA TYR A 157 16.97 -4.54 -11.72
C TYR A 157 17.82 -5.10 -12.86
N GLU A 158 17.51 -6.31 -13.32
CA GLU A 158 18.25 -7.02 -14.37
C GLU A 158 18.18 -6.29 -15.74
N GLY A 159 17.07 -5.60 -15.99
CA GLY A 159 16.91 -4.79 -17.20
C GLY A 159 17.47 -3.37 -17.10
N LEU A 160 17.91 -2.94 -15.93
CA LEU A 160 18.28 -1.54 -15.67
C LEU A 160 19.58 -1.14 -16.41
N GLU A 161 20.56 -2.04 -16.53
CA GLU A 161 21.76 -1.83 -17.30
C GLU A 161 21.43 -1.47 -18.75
N ALA A 162 20.61 -2.31 -19.40
CA ALA A 162 20.21 -2.07 -20.79
C ALA A 162 19.45 -0.73 -20.96
N ARG A 163 18.62 -0.37 -19.96
CA ARG A 163 17.88 0.91 -19.96
C ARG A 163 18.82 2.12 -19.90
N LEU A 164 19.86 2.06 -19.08
CA LEU A 164 20.78 3.20 -18.87
C LEU A 164 21.91 3.25 -19.91
N THR A 165 22.25 2.12 -20.57
CA THR A 165 23.31 2.06 -21.58
C THR A 165 22.80 2.14 -23.02
N ALA A 166 21.49 1.95 -23.24
CA ALA A 166 20.89 2.00 -24.58
C ALA A 166 21.21 3.34 -25.28
N SER A 167 21.56 3.25 -26.57
CA SER A 167 21.79 4.44 -27.40
C SER A 167 20.52 5.29 -27.50
N THR A 168 20.70 6.59 -27.74
CA THR A 168 19.63 7.60 -27.82
C THR A 168 18.57 7.37 -28.90
N SER A 169 18.71 6.34 -29.75
CA SER A 169 17.72 5.97 -30.78
C SER A 169 16.42 5.35 -30.22
N LEU A 170 16.34 5.06 -28.91
CA LEU A 170 15.13 4.61 -28.20
C LEU A 170 14.39 5.78 -27.54
N HIS A 171 14.37 6.95 -28.14
CA HIS A 171 13.82 8.18 -27.56
C HIS A 171 12.31 8.16 -27.28
N ASP A 172 11.55 7.23 -27.83
CA ASP A 172 10.10 7.18 -27.70
C ASP A 172 9.62 6.50 -26.40
N ASP A 173 10.50 5.87 -25.62
CA ASP A 173 10.13 5.28 -24.33
C ASP A 173 10.37 6.26 -23.18
N THR A 174 9.33 7.02 -22.83
CA THR A 174 9.35 8.02 -21.74
C THR A 174 9.60 7.39 -20.37
N THR A 175 9.49 6.06 -20.23
CA THR A 175 9.71 5.35 -18.97
C THR A 175 11.15 4.89 -18.78
N ARG A 176 11.97 4.99 -19.81
CA ARG A 176 13.30 4.39 -19.86
C ARG A 176 14.31 5.02 -18.90
N LEU A 177 14.46 6.35 -18.93
CA LEU A 177 15.47 7.05 -18.14
C LEU A 177 14.95 7.48 -16.77
N PRO A 178 15.86 7.59 -15.77
CA PRO A 178 15.52 8.23 -14.50
C PRO A 178 15.05 9.67 -14.68
N ASP A 179 14.22 10.14 -13.76
CA ASP A 179 13.85 11.57 -13.70
C ASP A 179 14.97 12.39 -13.07
N LEU A 180 15.71 11.81 -12.14
CA LEU A 180 16.73 12.48 -11.33
C LEU A 180 17.92 11.53 -11.10
N GLY A 181 19.08 12.11 -10.79
CA GLY A 181 20.27 11.36 -10.44
C GLY A 181 21.03 10.80 -11.63
N SER A 182 21.70 9.65 -11.42
CA SER A 182 22.53 9.04 -12.45
C SER A 182 21.71 8.50 -13.63
N MET A 183 22.19 8.80 -14.83
CA MET A 183 21.66 8.23 -16.09
C MET A 183 22.63 7.20 -16.68
N THR A 184 23.61 6.74 -15.90
CA THR A 184 24.65 5.80 -16.33
C THR A 184 24.68 4.57 -15.45
N TRP A 185 25.12 3.43 -16.03
CA TRP A 185 25.28 2.17 -15.29
C TRP A 185 26.68 2.09 -14.68
N ASP A 186 26.95 2.94 -13.70
CA ASP A 186 28.21 2.98 -12.95
C ASP A 186 28.15 2.07 -11.70
N LEU A 187 29.25 1.98 -10.94
CA LEU A 187 29.34 1.14 -9.74
C LEU A 187 28.28 1.48 -8.68
N LYS A 188 27.86 2.75 -8.62
CA LYS A 188 26.85 3.21 -7.67
C LYS A 188 25.47 2.76 -8.10
N SER A 189 25.12 2.96 -9.37
CA SER A 189 23.87 2.47 -9.98
C SER A 189 23.76 0.95 -9.92
N GLN A 190 24.87 0.23 -10.09
CA GLN A 190 24.93 -1.23 -9.93
C GLN A 190 24.63 -1.63 -8.47
N LYS A 191 25.22 -0.95 -7.49
CA LYS A 191 24.99 -1.27 -6.08
C LYS A 191 23.58 -0.94 -5.63
N SER A 192 23.07 0.26 -5.94
CA SER A 192 21.77 0.73 -5.47
C SER A 192 20.60 0.24 -6.31
N GLY A 193 20.82 -0.02 -7.60
CA GLY A 193 19.72 -0.09 -8.57
C GLY A 193 19.03 1.25 -8.77
N GLY A 194 17.80 1.21 -9.26
CA GLY A 194 16.92 2.38 -9.45
C GLY A 194 15.91 2.48 -8.33
N ILE A 195 15.77 3.66 -7.74
CA ILE A 195 14.82 3.95 -6.66
C ILE A 195 13.58 4.59 -7.23
N THR A 196 12.37 4.06 -6.90
CA THR A 196 11.13 4.70 -7.29
C THR A 196 10.54 5.49 -6.13
N ILE A 197 10.29 6.77 -6.33
CA ILE A 197 9.75 7.69 -5.32
C ILE A 197 8.48 8.32 -5.89
N GLY A 198 7.40 8.43 -5.09
CA GLY A 198 6.17 8.98 -5.62
C GLY A 198 5.15 9.34 -4.57
N ALA A 199 3.99 9.77 -5.06
CA ALA A 199 2.81 10.03 -4.23
C ALA A 199 1.63 9.23 -4.78
N ARG A 200 0.83 8.65 -3.89
CA ARG A 200 -0.35 7.85 -4.24
C ARG A 200 -1.42 7.96 -3.16
N ASP A 201 -2.62 7.59 -3.52
CA ASP A 201 -3.67 7.37 -2.54
C ASP A 201 -3.33 6.19 -1.63
N ILE A 202 -3.94 6.19 -0.42
CA ILE A 202 -3.80 5.05 0.46
C ILE A 202 -4.43 3.82 -0.17
N LEU A 203 -3.75 2.69 -0.02
CA LEU A 203 -4.22 1.40 -0.46
C LEU A 203 -4.63 0.61 0.77
N LEU A 204 -5.91 0.18 0.83
CA LEU A 204 -6.39 -0.68 1.90
C LEU A 204 -6.35 -2.13 1.43
N ALA A 205 -5.51 -2.95 2.05
CA ALA A 205 -5.54 -4.39 1.87
C ALA A 205 -6.69 -4.95 2.75
N TYR A 206 -7.75 -5.42 2.10
CA TYR A 206 -8.99 -5.79 2.75
C TYR A 206 -9.51 -7.13 2.22
N ASN A 207 -9.69 -8.08 3.13
CA ASN A 207 -10.15 -9.42 2.83
C ASN A 207 -11.54 -9.64 3.42
N VAL A 208 -12.48 -10.17 2.63
CA VAL A 208 -13.79 -10.62 3.12
C VAL A 208 -13.80 -12.13 3.19
N ASN A 209 -14.12 -12.67 4.36
CA ASN A 209 -14.11 -14.08 4.66
C ASN A 209 -15.39 -14.75 4.16
N ILE A 210 -15.25 -15.80 3.36
CA ILE A 210 -16.34 -16.67 2.92
C ILE A 210 -16.30 -17.94 3.77
N ASP A 211 -17.44 -18.31 4.37
CA ASP A 211 -17.57 -19.47 5.26
C ASP A 211 -17.60 -20.79 4.46
N ASP A 212 -16.56 -21.00 3.67
CA ASP A 212 -16.34 -22.19 2.86
C ASP A 212 -14.83 -22.33 2.57
N ALA A 213 -14.26 -23.49 2.87
CA ALA A 213 -12.87 -23.81 2.58
C ALA A 213 -12.60 -23.95 1.07
N ASP A 214 -13.62 -24.27 0.26
CA ASP A 214 -13.51 -24.32 -1.18
C ASP A 214 -13.47 -22.89 -1.76
N PRO A 215 -12.38 -22.48 -2.39
CA PRO A 215 -12.22 -21.10 -2.84
C PRO A 215 -13.04 -20.74 -4.09
N ARG A 216 -13.83 -21.67 -4.66
CA ARG A 216 -14.56 -21.43 -5.93
C ARG A 216 -15.51 -20.22 -5.85
N ILE A 217 -16.25 -20.07 -4.74
CA ILE A 217 -17.14 -18.92 -4.54
C ILE A 217 -16.32 -17.64 -4.44
N ALA A 218 -15.29 -17.63 -3.58
CA ALA A 218 -14.39 -16.48 -3.41
C ALA A 218 -13.71 -16.07 -4.74
N GLN A 219 -13.23 -17.05 -5.55
CA GLN A 219 -12.62 -16.79 -6.85
C GLN A 219 -13.61 -16.17 -7.85
N GLN A 220 -14.85 -16.66 -7.87
CA GLN A 220 -15.89 -16.08 -8.72
C GLN A 220 -16.18 -14.64 -8.30
N ILE A 221 -16.41 -14.40 -7.01
CA ILE A 221 -16.70 -13.07 -6.48
C ILE A 221 -15.51 -12.11 -6.72
N GLY A 222 -14.27 -12.53 -6.41
CA GLY A 222 -13.06 -11.73 -6.63
C GLY A 222 -12.91 -11.28 -8.09
N SER A 223 -13.29 -12.16 -9.03
CA SER A 223 -13.29 -11.81 -10.45
C SER A 223 -14.40 -10.86 -10.87
N LEU A 224 -15.53 -10.84 -10.15
CA LEU A 224 -16.68 -9.96 -10.42
C LEU A 224 -16.47 -8.56 -9.84
N VAL A 225 -15.91 -8.47 -8.61
CA VAL A 225 -15.76 -7.19 -7.91
C VAL A 225 -14.59 -6.36 -8.41
N ARG A 226 -13.48 -6.99 -8.85
CA ARG A 226 -12.30 -6.24 -9.29
C ARG A 226 -12.57 -5.33 -10.48
N SER A 227 -12.04 -4.11 -10.49
CA SER A 227 -12.25 -3.11 -11.54
C SER A 227 -11.92 -3.61 -12.96
N SER A 228 -10.93 -4.49 -13.09
CA SER A 228 -10.56 -5.10 -14.38
C SER A 228 -11.59 -6.10 -14.91
N GLY A 229 -12.53 -6.54 -14.06
CA GLY A 229 -13.63 -7.44 -14.41
C GLY A 229 -13.19 -8.83 -14.90
N ARG A 230 -14.06 -9.46 -15.66
CA ARG A 230 -13.89 -10.84 -16.17
C ARG A 230 -13.67 -10.88 -17.68
N LEU A 231 -12.85 -11.82 -18.11
CA LEU A 231 -12.74 -12.16 -19.51
C LEU A 231 -13.76 -13.27 -19.83
N ILE A 232 -14.74 -12.97 -20.67
CA ILE A 232 -15.75 -13.91 -21.15
C ILE A 232 -15.39 -14.31 -22.58
N LYS A 233 -15.43 -15.60 -22.86
CA LYS A 233 -15.34 -16.12 -24.23
C LYS A 233 -16.73 -16.28 -24.81
N SER A 234 -16.91 -15.96 -26.09
CA SER A 234 -18.13 -16.30 -26.82
C SER A 234 -18.35 -17.81 -26.85
N SER A 235 -19.59 -18.25 -27.10
CA SER A 235 -19.95 -19.67 -27.15
C SER A 235 -19.16 -20.47 -28.18
N ASP A 236 -18.72 -19.84 -29.27
CA ASP A 236 -17.88 -20.39 -30.30
C ASP A 236 -16.36 -20.38 -29.98
N GLY A 237 -15.98 -19.66 -28.87
CA GLY A 237 -14.61 -19.51 -28.43
C GLY A 237 -13.77 -18.51 -29.24
N GLU A 238 -14.28 -17.95 -30.32
CA GLU A 238 -13.53 -17.07 -31.23
C GLU A 238 -13.35 -15.65 -30.72
N ARG A 239 -14.30 -15.16 -29.91
CA ARG A 239 -14.27 -13.80 -29.38
C ARG A 239 -14.07 -13.80 -27.88
N LYS A 240 -13.29 -12.83 -27.39
CA LYS A 240 -13.09 -12.58 -25.97
C LYS A 240 -13.61 -11.18 -25.64
N PHE A 241 -14.48 -11.09 -24.65
CA PHE A 241 -15.04 -9.84 -24.16
C PHE A 241 -14.59 -9.65 -22.71
N ARG A 242 -14.20 -8.43 -22.35
CA ARG A 242 -13.94 -8.09 -20.97
C ARG A 242 -15.14 -7.31 -20.42
N THR A 243 -15.78 -7.84 -19.38
CA THR A 243 -16.81 -7.09 -18.63
C THR A 243 -16.16 -6.16 -17.66
N LYS A 244 -16.74 -4.98 -17.41
CA LYS A 244 -16.37 -4.12 -16.29
C LYS A 244 -16.68 -4.86 -14.97
N GLY A 245 -15.84 -4.68 -13.94
CA GLY A 245 -16.15 -5.17 -12.60
C GLY A 245 -17.21 -4.34 -11.90
N LEU A 246 -17.73 -4.86 -10.80
CA LEU A 246 -18.80 -4.22 -10.03
C LEU A 246 -18.29 -3.04 -9.20
N LEU A 247 -17.03 -3.09 -8.76
CA LEU A 247 -16.42 -2.05 -7.93
C LEU A 247 -15.33 -1.31 -8.70
N GLU A 248 -15.22 -0.02 -8.43
CA GLU A 248 -14.16 0.83 -9.01
C GLU A 248 -12.97 0.93 -8.07
N TYR A 249 -11.76 1.05 -8.63
CA TYR A 249 -10.50 1.13 -7.89
C TYR A 249 -10.26 -0.08 -6.96
N VAL A 250 -10.68 -1.27 -7.38
CA VAL A 250 -10.48 -2.53 -6.66
C VAL A 250 -9.66 -3.50 -7.50
N GLN A 251 -8.58 -4.00 -6.92
CA GLN A 251 -7.96 -5.25 -7.34
C GLN A 251 -8.50 -6.36 -6.45
N GLY A 252 -8.83 -7.52 -7.00
CA GLY A 252 -9.42 -8.59 -6.21
C GLY A 252 -9.20 -9.97 -6.81
N MET A 253 -9.07 -10.95 -5.93
CA MET A 253 -8.95 -12.36 -6.23
C MET A 253 -9.53 -13.21 -5.10
N GLY A 254 -9.89 -14.45 -5.39
CA GLY A 254 -10.28 -15.41 -4.36
C GLY A 254 -9.13 -16.32 -4.01
N VAL A 255 -8.88 -16.52 -2.72
CA VAL A 255 -7.79 -17.36 -2.20
C VAL A 255 -8.33 -18.29 -1.09
N PRO A 256 -7.78 -19.50 -0.92
CA PRO A 256 -8.07 -20.32 0.26
C PRO A 256 -7.32 -19.75 1.48
N LEU A 257 -7.89 -19.90 2.66
CA LEU A 257 -7.25 -19.68 3.96
C LEU A 257 -7.33 -20.98 4.77
N GLU A 258 -6.44 -21.89 4.46
CA GLU A 258 -6.46 -23.28 4.97
C GLU A 258 -6.39 -23.37 6.49
N SER A 259 -5.61 -22.48 7.13
CA SER A 259 -5.47 -22.41 8.59
C SER A 259 -6.77 -22.17 9.34
N HIS A 260 -7.77 -21.55 8.68
CA HIS A 260 -9.08 -21.22 9.26
C HIS A 260 -10.23 -21.99 8.62
N GLN A 261 -9.94 -22.90 7.69
CA GLN A 261 -10.96 -23.70 6.96
C GLN A 261 -12.01 -22.81 6.27
N ILE A 262 -11.57 -21.69 5.71
CA ILE A 262 -12.39 -20.72 4.97
C ILE A 262 -11.68 -20.32 3.67
N SER A 263 -12.36 -19.52 2.85
CA SER A 263 -11.72 -18.82 1.75
C SER A 263 -11.93 -17.30 1.88
N GLN A 264 -11.14 -16.53 1.16
CA GLN A 264 -11.19 -15.08 1.21
C GLN A 264 -11.34 -14.47 -0.17
N VAL A 265 -12.16 -13.42 -0.26
CA VAL A 265 -12.04 -12.46 -1.35
C VAL A 265 -11.02 -11.42 -0.91
N SER A 266 -9.77 -11.62 -1.36
CA SER A 266 -8.66 -10.72 -1.05
C SER A 266 -8.64 -9.55 -2.02
N MET A 267 -8.57 -8.33 -1.49
CA MET A 267 -8.66 -7.10 -2.27
C MET A 267 -7.64 -6.06 -1.85
N ASN A 268 -7.25 -5.25 -2.84
CA ASN A 268 -6.63 -3.96 -2.62
C ASN A 268 -7.62 -2.88 -3.06
N LEU A 269 -8.16 -2.12 -2.11
CA LEU A 269 -8.98 -0.94 -2.35
C LEU A 269 -8.03 0.23 -2.63
N GLN A 270 -7.90 0.63 -3.88
CA GLN A 270 -6.93 1.62 -4.35
C GLN A 270 -7.39 3.07 -4.13
N ASN A 271 -8.69 3.26 -3.89
CA ASN A 271 -9.30 4.54 -3.54
C ASN A 271 -10.55 4.30 -2.68
N TYR A 272 -10.38 4.29 -1.36
CA TYR A 272 -11.49 4.04 -0.43
C TYR A 272 -12.56 5.15 -0.43
N ARG A 273 -12.22 6.35 -0.94
CA ARG A 273 -13.22 7.43 -1.10
C ARG A 273 -14.25 7.13 -2.20
N VAL A 274 -13.94 6.21 -3.12
CA VAL A 274 -14.85 5.71 -4.15
C VAL A 274 -15.44 4.37 -3.76
N THR A 275 -14.59 3.41 -3.38
CA THR A 275 -15.00 2.08 -2.90
C THR A 275 -14.41 1.86 -1.51
N ASN A 276 -15.21 2.12 -0.47
CA ASN A 276 -14.82 1.92 0.92
C ASN A 276 -15.11 0.48 1.38
N LEU A 277 -14.71 0.15 2.60
CA LEU A 277 -14.85 -1.17 3.25
C LEU A 277 -16.30 -1.69 3.20
N HIS A 278 -17.27 -0.85 3.60
CA HIS A 278 -18.70 -1.21 3.59
C HIS A 278 -19.23 -1.50 2.18
N HIS A 279 -18.82 -0.72 1.16
CA HIS A 279 -19.21 -1.00 -0.22
C HIS A 279 -18.70 -2.37 -0.70
N ALA A 280 -17.44 -2.68 -0.38
CA ALA A 280 -16.84 -3.96 -0.73
C ALA A 280 -17.49 -5.11 0.02
N PHE A 281 -17.69 -4.96 1.34
CA PHE A 281 -18.29 -5.97 2.21
C PHE A 281 -19.72 -6.31 1.79
N ASP A 282 -20.60 -5.32 1.67
CA ASP A 282 -22.00 -5.52 1.32
C ASP A 282 -22.16 -6.13 -0.07
N THR A 283 -21.33 -5.71 -1.04
CA THR A 283 -21.32 -6.30 -2.38
C THR A 283 -20.92 -7.78 -2.34
N ILE A 284 -19.88 -8.14 -1.60
CA ILE A 284 -19.41 -9.52 -1.49
C ILE A 284 -20.40 -10.37 -0.72
N ASP A 285 -20.96 -9.86 0.38
CA ASP A 285 -21.96 -10.56 1.18
C ASP A 285 -23.22 -10.89 0.34
N SER A 286 -23.71 -9.91 -0.41
CA SER A 286 -24.83 -10.11 -1.34
C SER A 286 -24.52 -11.14 -2.42
N LEU A 287 -23.35 -11.08 -3.05
CA LEU A 287 -22.92 -12.05 -4.06
C LEU A 287 -22.76 -13.46 -3.47
N SER A 288 -22.16 -13.57 -2.27
CA SER A 288 -21.99 -14.85 -1.59
C SER A 288 -23.32 -15.52 -1.33
N LYS A 289 -24.29 -14.78 -0.76
CA LYS A 289 -25.65 -15.27 -0.51
C LYS A 289 -26.34 -15.72 -1.81
N ASN A 290 -26.22 -14.96 -2.89
CA ASN A 290 -26.79 -15.32 -4.19
C ASN A 290 -26.15 -16.58 -4.81
N MET A 291 -24.95 -16.94 -4.40
CA MET A 291 -24.23 -18.16 -4.82
C MET A 291 -24.40 -19.33 -3.85
N GLY A 292 -25.25 -19.17 -2.80
CA GLY A 292 -25.52 -20.19 -1.80
C GLY A 292 -24.47 -20.30 -0.70
N GLY A 293 -23.57 -19.31 -0.59
CA GLY A 293 -22.58 -19.19 0.48
C GLY A 293 -22.99 -18.18 1.55
N SER A 294 -22.08 -17.88 2.48
CA SER A 294 -22.21 -16.83 3.50
C SER A 294 -20.86 -16.18 3.77
N THR A 295 -20.90 -14.96 4.28
CA THR A 295 -19.68 -14.28 4.78
C THR A 295 -19.50 -14.54 6.27
N LYS A 296 -18.24 -14.54 6.72
CA LYS A 296 -17.84 -14.77 8.12
C LYS A 296 -16.99 -13.60 8.64
N GLY A 297 -17.40 -12.37 8.30
CA GLY A 297 -16.65 -11.17 8.65
C GLY A 297 -15.55 -10.85 7.64
N SER A 298 -14.61 -10.04 8.08
CA SER A 298 -13.55 -9.51 7.23
C SER A 298 -12.27 -9.25 8.01
N GLU A 299 -11.20 -8.95 7.29
CA GLU A 299 -9.88 -8.68 7.82
C GLU A 299 -9.26 -7.46 7.11
N LEU A 300 -8.72 -6.53 7.88
CA LEU A 300 -7.84 -5.49 7.39
C LEU A 300 -6.39 -5.94 7.56
N VAL A 301 -5.63 -5.96 6.48
CA VAL A 301 -4.20 -6.24 6.53
C VAL A 301 -3.45 -4.91 6.58
N GLY A 302 -2.65 -4.71 7.66
CA GLY A 302 -1.98 -3.43 7.91
C GLY A 302 -2.89 -2.39 8.54
N LEU A 303 -2.71 -1.13 8.15
CA LEU A 303 -3.31 0.03 8.77
C LEU A 303 -4.42 0.65 7.91
N VAL A 304 -5.33 1.37 8.56
CA VAL A 304 -6.47 2.03 7.93
C VAL A 304 -6.61 3.46 8.42
N PRO A 305 -6.95 4.45 7.55
CA PRO A 305 -7.27 5.80 8.01
C PRO A 305 -8.58 5.81 8.78
N LEU A 306 -8.66 6.66 9.80
CA LEU A 306 -9.83 6.85 10.64
C LEU A 306 -11.09 7.15 9.82
N ASP A 307 -10.95 8.03 8.81
CA ASP A 307 -12.06 8.41 7.93
C ASP A 307 -12.71 7.20 7.24
N ALA A 308 -11.95 6.20 6.81
CA ALA A 308 -12.50 5.00 6.17
C ALA A 308 -13.37 4.16 7.12
N ILE A 309 -12.96 4.06 8.38
CA ILE A 309 -13.72 3.36 9.43
C ILE A 309 -14.97 4.16 9.82
N VAL A 310 -14.83 5.46 10.08
CA VAL A 310 -15.94 6.33 10.47
C VAL A 310 -17.01 6.39 9.38
N GLN A 311 -16.64 6.52 8.10
CA GLN A 311 -17.59 6.47 7.00
C GLN A 311 -18.32 5.13 6.94
N SER A 312 -17.63 4.01 7.23
CA SER A 312 -18.29 2.71 7.29
C SER A 312 -19.28 2.61 8.46
N GLY A 313 -18.94 3.16 9.62
CA GLY A 313 -19.85 3.24 10.77
C GLY A 313 -21.09 4.08 10.46
N LYS A 314 -20.90 5.24 9.83
CA LYS A 314 -22.01 6.11 9.37
C LYS A 314 -22.93 5.42 8.35
N TRP A 315 -22.35 4.64 7.44
CA TRP A 315 -23.12 3.88 6.46
C TRP A 315 -24.16 2.95 7.12
N TYR A 316 -23.76 2.26 8.19
CA TYR A 316 -24.62 1.31 8.89
C TYR A 316 -25.56 1.95 9.92
N ALA A 317 -25.16 3.04 10.56
CA ALA A 317 -25.91 3.64 11.67
C ALA A 317 -26.64 4.94 11.31
N GLY A 318 -26.31 5.60 10.20
CA GLY A 318 -26.75 6.96 9.90
C GLY A 318 -25.90 8.01 10.64
N GLU A 319 -26.31 9.28 10.55
CA GLU A 319 -25.60 10.41 11.14
C GLU A 319 -26.02 10.64 12.61
N GLY A 320 -25.16 11.35 13.37
CA GLY A 320 -25.51 11.88 14.71
C GLY A 320 -24.90 11.11 15.88
N LEU A 321 -24.04 10.13 15.63
CA LEU A 321 -23.30 9.42 16.66
C LEU A 321 -21.88 10.00 16.83
N SER A 322 -21.22 9.64 17.93
CA SER A 322 -19.80 9.96 18.17
C SER A 322 -18.88 9.16 17.26
N GLU A 323 -17.64 9.61 17.09
CA GLU A 323 -16.62 8.93 16.32
C GLU A 323 -16.33 7.53 16.89
N GLU A 324 -16.24 7.42 18.22
CA GLU A 324 -16.04 6.14 18.92
C GLU A 324 -17.18 5.14 18.64
N GLU A 325 -18.42 5.63 18.64
CA GLU A 325 -19.58 4.80 18.31
C GLU A 325 -19.53 4.32 16.84
N TYR A 326 -19.12 5.18 15.90
CA TYR A 326 -18.94 4.79 14.51
C TYR A 326 -17.85 3.76 14.32
N ILE A 327 -16.71 3.89 15.03
CA ILE A 327 -15.63 2.89 15.02
C ILE A 327 -16.17 1.55 15.50
N ARG A 328 -16.86 1.51 16.64
CA ARG A 328 -17.44 0.28 17.20
C ARG A 328 -18.42 -0.37 16.24
N ILE A 329 -19.32 0.41 15.64
CA ILE A 329 -20.31 -0.09 14.68
C ILE A 329 -19.63 -0.65 13.41
N ALA A 330 -18.61 0.03 12.90
CA ALA A 330 -17.87 -0.44 11.74
C ALA A 330 -17.20 -1.79 12.03
N ILE A 331 -16.53 -1.93 13.18
CA ILE A 331 -15.90 -3.20 13.59
C ILE A 331 -16.92 -4.33 13.65
N GLU A 332 -18.06 -4.09 14.30
CA GLU A 332 -19.14 -5.07 14.44
C GLU A 332 -19.75 -5.47 13.08
N LYS A 333 -20.13 -4.47 12.26
CA LYS A 333 -20.86 -4.71 11.00
C LYS A 333 -20.00 -5.30 9.90
N LEU A 334 -18.72 -4.93 9.85
CA LEU A 334 -17.76 -5.50 8.92
C LEU A 334 -17.18 -6.84 9.44
N GLY A 335 -17.39 -7.16 10.72
CA GLY A 335 -16.84 -8.35 11.37
C GLY A 335 -15.31 -8.35 11.36
N LEU A 336 -14.69 -7.21 11.70
CA LEU A 336 -13.23 -7.06 11.68
C LEU A 336 -12.54 -7.88 12.77
N ASP A 337 -13.27 -8.33 13.79
CA ASP A 337 -12.79 -9.23 14.87
C ASP A 337 -12.90 -10.72 14.50
N SER A 338 -13.24 -11.06 13.27
CA SER A 338 -13.62 -12.45 12.91
C SER A 338 -12.46 -13.45 12.93
N LEU A 339 -11.25 -13.02 12.70
CA LEU A 339 -10.04 -13.86 12.74
C LEU A 339 -9.14 -13.48 13.92
N GLU A 340 -8.91 -12.19 14.12
CA GLU A 340 -8.10 -11.62 15.20
C GLU A 340 -8.81 -10.40 15.76
N THR A 341 -8.56 -10.04 17.02
CA THR A 341 -9.11 -8.84 17.64
C THR A 341 -8.59 -7.59 16.91
N PHE A 342 -9.51 -6.77 16.43
CA PHE A 342 -9.19 -5.47 15.84
C PHE A 342 -9.01 -4.42 16.93
N ASP A 343 -7.76 -4.05 17.20
CA ASP A 343 -7.43 -3.00 18.16
C ASP A 343 -7.38 -1.63 17.43
N PRO A 344 -8.36 -0.74 17.62
CA PRO A 344 -8.39 0.55 16.94
C PRO A 344 -7.12 1.39 17.17
N THR A 345 -6.52 1.33 18.38
CA THR A 345 -5.34 2.11 18.74
C THR A 345 -4.08 1.65 18.02
N LYS A 346 -4.09 0.44 17.46
CA LYS A 346 -2.97 -0.13 16.69
C LYS A 346 -3.24 -0.19 15.19
N ARG A 347 -4.51 -0.24 14.80
CA ARG A 347 -4.90 -0.46 13.40
C ARG A 347 -5.38 0.80 12.70
N ILE A 348 -5.82 1.82 13.43
CA ILE A 348 -6.20 3.13 12.86
C ILE A 348 -5.01 4.07 12.97
N ILE A 349 -4.54 4.58 11.82
CA ILE A 349 -3.30 5.37 11.72
C ILE A 349 -3.31 6.55 12.69
N GLU A 350 -4.39 7.34 12.68
CA GLU A 350 -4.50 8.54 13.50
C GLU A 350 -4.50 8.20 15.00
N LEU A 351 -5.20 7.15 15.42
CA LEU A 351 -5.21 6.72 16.82
C LEU A 351 -3.87 6.14 17.25
N ALA A 352 -3.22 5.37 16.37
CA ALA A 352 -1.89 4.86 16.63
C ALA A 352 -0.87 5.98 16.85
N LEU A 353 -0.99 7.11 16.15
CA LEU A 353 -0.09 8.26 16.33
C LEU A 353 -0.33 9.02 17.64
N LEU A 354 -1.57 9.09 18.13
CA LEU A 354 -1.92 9.79 19.36
C LEU A 354 -1.33 9.15 20.63
N GLU A 355 -1.15 7.83 20.65
CA GLU A 355 -0.55 7.15 21.81
C GLU A 355 0.86 7.66 22.12
N ASP A 356 1.58 8.23 21.16
CA ASP A 356 2.94 8.77 21.33
C ASP A 356 2.99 10.30 21.40
N GLY A 357 1.83 10.99 21.44
CA GLY A 357 1.75 12.45 21.61
C GLY A 357 2.08 13.25 20.34
N LEU A 358 1.89 12.68 19.14
CA LEU A 358 2.04 13.35 17.83
C LEU A 358 0.81 14.15 17.41
#